data_9109f61a50748cf4c2b53c7e7913eb27
#
_entry.id   9109f61a50748cf4c2b53c7e7913eb27
#
_cell.length_a   1.000
_cell.length_b   1.000
_cell.length_c   1.000
_cell.angle_alpha   90.00
_cell.angle_beta   90.00
_cell.angle_gamma   90.00
#
_symmetry.space_group_name_H-M   'P 1'
#
loop_
_entity.id
_entity.type
_entity.pdbx_description
1 polymer ?
#
loop_
_entity_poly.entity_id
_entity_poly.type
_entity_poly.pdbx_seq_one_letter_code
_entity_poly.pdbx_strand_id
1 'polypeptide(L)'
;MLLSFILFILTACGPCIEANASLQSDDSTNQSIETNKYVALSMQLLEGTKKNADLTNILTKIADISLDDLVVSLDTKNKKMAFWINLYNGFIQYDLVKDPNSFEDKDEFYKGQRHEVAGIPMSFDNMEHGILRNSRIKLSLGYLKRWFVSDWEKKLRNTDIDGRIHFALNCGAKSCPPVAIFNDIGFDEQIDAVVTRYLKTYTTVNGDIVSTSPLFSWFRADFGGKKGVLKFLKRFEVVPDNDLKYSVEFDSYDWTISTGNYSTL
;
A
#
# COMPACT_ATOMS: atom_id res chain seq x y z
N MET A 1 -50.13 -47.40 -43.79
CA MET A 1 -51.08 -47.78 -42.72
C MET A 1 -51.05 -46.66 -41.70
N LEU A 2 -51.97 -45.70 -41.86
CA LEU A 2 -53.24 -45.55 -41.13
C LEU A 2 -53.03 -45.74 -39.63
N LEU A 3 -53.29 -44.77 -38.74
CA LEU A 3 -54.57 -44.11 -38.46
C LEU A 3 -54.36 -42.82 -37.68
N SER A 4 -55.13 -41.79 -38.11
CA SER A 4 -55.51 -40.59 -37.38
C SER A 4 -56.40 -40.93 -36.19
N PHE A 5 -56.31 -40.18 -35.10
CA PHE A 5 -57.49 -39.87 -34.26
C PHE A 5 -57.42 -38.42 -33.77
N ILE A 6 -58.40 -37.69 -34.23
CA ILE A 6 -58.82 -36.37 -33.79
C ILE A 6 -59.80 -36.58 -32.64
N LEU A 7 -59.71 -35.83 -31.55
CA LEU A 7 -60.91 -35.45 -30.77
C LEU A 7 -60.71 -34.23 -29.90
N PHE A 8 -61.32 -33.15 -30.29
CA PHE A 8 -62.29 -32.24 -29.64
C PHE A 8 -62.00 -31.63 -28.25
N ILE A 9 -61.83 -30.37 -28.34
CA ILE A 9 -62.29 -29.17 -27.62
C ILE A 9 -63.21 -29.41 -26.41
N LEU A 10 -62.85 -28.77 -25.28
CA LEU A 10 -63.82 -28.10 -24.42
C LEU A 10 -63.16 -26.90 -23.75
N THR A 11 -63.70 -25.75 -24.07
CA THR A 11 -63.49 -24.44 -23.45
C THR A 11 -64.11 -24.40 -22.06
N ALA A 12 -63.31 -24.00 -21.07
CA ALA A 12 -63.85 -23.50 -19.80
C ALA A 12 -63.14 -22.19 -19.46
N CYS A 13 -63.93 -21.15 -19.56
CA CYS A 13 -63.61 -19.81 -19.09
C CYS A 13 -63.69 -19.78 -17.56
N GLY A 14 -62.64 -19.54 -16.87
CA GLY A 14 -62.59 -19.30 -15.42
C GLY A 14 -61.97 -17.93 -15.14
N PRO A 15 -62.33 -17.24 -14.04
CA PRO A 15 -62.17 -15.80 -13.91
C PRO A 15 -60.70 -15.38 -13.68
N CYS A 16 -60.34 -14.25 -14.28
CA CYS A 16 -59.11 -13.52 -14.04
C CYS A 16 -58.97 -13.19 -12.55
N ILE A 17 -57.98 -13.77 -11.89
CA ILE A 17 -57.49 -13.27 -10.60
C ILE A 17 -56.36 -12.28 -10.93
N GLU A 18 -56.60 -11.01 -10.71
CA GLU A 18 -55.56 -9.97 -10.71
C GLU A 18 -54.59 -10.27 -9.55
N ALA A 19 -53.45 -10.80 -9.86
CA ALA A 19 -52.33 -10.83 -8.94
C ALA A 19 -51.68 -9.46 -8.91
N ASN A 20 -52.00 -8.69 -7.87
CA ASN A 20 -51.22 -7.53 -7.48
C ASN A 20 -49.79 -8.01 -7.12
N ALA A 21 -48.89 -8.00 -8.08
CA ALA A 21 -47.47 -8.04 -7.83
C ALA A 21 -47.06 -6.70 -7.25
N SER A 22 -47.04 -6.61 -5.91
CA SER A 22 -46.29 -5.57 -5.21
C SER A 22 -44.85 -5.66 -5.64
N LEU A 23 -44.40 -4.73 -6.48
CA LEU A 23 -42.98 -4.44 -6.71
C LEU A 23 -42.39 -4.09 -5.34
N GLN A 24 -41.80 -5.06 -4.68
CA GLN A 24 -40.78 -4.80 -3.66
C GLN A 24 -39.67 -4.07 -4.40
N SER A 25 -39.57 -2.78 -4.18
CA SER A 25 -38.37 -2.02 -4.47
C SER A 25 -37.24 -2.69 -3.66
N ASP A 26 -36.38 -3.40 -4.34
CA ASP A 26 -35.05 -3.72 -3.82
C ASP A 26 -34.38 -2.38 -3.46
N ASP A 27 -34.48 -2.05 -2.21
CA ASP A 27 -33.68 -1.01 -1.57
C ASP A 27 -32.24 -1.61 -1.46
N SER A 28 -31.59 -1.75 -2.61
CA SER A 28 -30.16 -1.94 -2.68
C SER A 28 -29.57 -0.65 -2.10
N THR A 29 -29.36 -0.67 -0.78
CA THR A 29 -28.62 0.32 -0.03
C THR A 29 -27.35 0.64 -0.80
N ASN A 30 -27.38 1.81 -1.44
CA ASN A 30 -26.20 2.45 -2.00
C ASN A 30 -25.30 2.82 -0.83
N GLN A 31 -24.63 1.81 -0.22
CA GLN A 31 -23.61 2.04 0.77
C GLN A 31 -22.52 2.81 0.05
N SER A 32 -22.45 4.11 0.28
CA SER A 32 -21.30 4.92 -0.13
C SER A 32 -20.06 4.24 0.43
N ILE A 33 -19.16 3.82 -0.47
CA ILE A 33 -17.87 3.26 -0.06
C ILE A 33 -17.12 4.41 0.60
N GLU A 34 -17.02 4.37 1.94
CA GLU A 34 -16.31 5.40 2.71
C GLU A 34 -14.90 4.93 3.07
N THR A 35 -13.96 5.86 3.05
CA THR A 35 -12.59 5.65 3.51
C THR A 35 -12.62 5.15 4.96
N ASN A 36 -11.80 4.14 5.26
CA ASN A 36 -11.64 3.63 6.62
C ASN A 36 -11.22 4.76 7.57
N LYS A 37 -11.83 4.83 8.76
CA LYS A 37 -11.61 5.91 9.75
C LYS A 37 -10.14 6.09 10.14
N TYR A 38 -9.37 5.00 10.27
CA TYR A 38 -7.96 5.09 10.64
C TYR A 38 -7.08 5.43 9.44
N VAL A 39 -7.45 4.96 8.23
CA VAL A 39 -6.80 5.44 7.01
C VAL A 39 -7.02 6.94 6.85
N ALA A 40 -8.24 7.44 7.06
CA ALA A 40 -8.52 8.87 7.03
C ALA A 40 -7.70 9.65 8.07
N LEU A 41 -7.50 9.10 9.28
CA LEU A 41 -6.65 9.71 10.31
C LEU A 41 -5.18 9.76 9.88
N SER A 42 -4.66 8.70 9.25
CA SER A 42 -3.29 8.68 8.72
C SER A 42 -3.09 9.67 7.55
N MET A 43 -4.11 9.84 6.71
CA MET A 43 -4.12 10.88 5.66
C MET A 43 -4.06 12.28 6.28
N GLN A 44 -4.86 12.54 7.34
CA GLN A 44 -4.84 13.83 8.04
C GLN A 44 -3.46 14.14 8.65
N LEU A 45 -2.76 13.15 9.21
CA LEU A 45 -1.38 13.31 9.67
C LEU A 45 -0.48 13.81 8.53
N LEU A 46 -0.49 13.10 7.42
CA LEU A 46 0.39 13.39 6.29
C LEU A 46 0.05 14.72 5.61
N GLU A 47 -1.24 15.04 5.46
CA GLU A 47 -1.69 16.35 4.96
C GLU A 47 -1.31 17.49 5.89
N GLY A 48 -1.47 17.29 7.20
CA GLY A 48 -1.10 18.29 8.20
C GLY A 48 0.43 18.51 8.23
N THR A 49 1.21 17.45 8.11
CA THR A 49 2.67 17.53 7.95
C THR A 49 3.05 18.35 6.70
N LYS A 50 2.43 18.06 5.57
CA LYS A 50 2.64 18.80 4.31
C LYS A 50 2.33 20.29 4.46
N LYS A 51 1.36 20.66 5.28
CA LYS A 51 0.92 22.04 5.53
C LYS A 51 1.67 22.69 6.71
N ASN A 52 2.59 21.97 7.36
CA ASN A 52 3.26 22.40 8.60
C ASN A 52 2.27 22.84 9.70
N ALA A 53 1.18 22.08 9.84
CA ALA A 53 0.12 22.33 10.83
C ALA A 53 0.52 21.84 12.23
N ASP A 54 -0.20 22.28 13.26
CA ASP A 54 -0.12 21.64 14.59
C ASP A 54 -0.75 20.24 14.54
N LEU A 55 0.05 19.23 14.80
CA LEU A 55 -0.33 17.82 14.75
C LEU A 55 -0.62 17.20 16.11
N THR A 56 -0.54 17.98 17.21
CA THR A 56 -0.68 17.47 18.58
C THR A 56 -1.93 16.62 18.75
N ASN A 57 -3.08 17.09 18.31
CA ASN A 57 -4.35 16.37 18.42
C ASN A 57 -4.35 15.07 17.58
N ILE A 58 -3.78 15.11 16.37
CA ILE A 58 -3.74 13.95 15.46
C ILE A 58 -2.80 12.88 16.04
N LEU A 59 -1.64 13.27 16.53
CA LEU A 59 -0.67 12.37 17.16
C LEU A 59 -1.27 11.69 18.39
N THR A 60 -1.95 12.47 19.26
CA THR A 60 -2.67 11.91 20.42
C THR A 60 -3.73 10.88 19.98
N LYS A 61 -4.56 11.22 18.98
CA LYS A 61 -5.57 10.28 18.48
C LYS A 61 -4.96 8.99 17.92
N ILE A 62 -3.79 9.06 17.26
CA ILE A 62 -3.09 7.89 16.73
C ILE A 62 -2.55 7.03 17.88
N ALA A 63 -1.98 7.65 18.93
CA ALA A 63 -1.48 6.96 20.11
C ALA A 63 -2.60 6.27 20.90
N ASP A 64 -3.75 6.93 21.03
CA ASP A 64 -4.90 6.46 21.83
C ASP A 64 -5.79 5.42 21.10
N ILE A 65 -5.47 5.03 19.87
CA ILE A 65 -6.22 3.96 19.18
C ILE A 65 -6.12 2.67 20.01
N SER A 66 -7.24 1.98 20.19
CA SER A 66 -7.21 0.62 20.72
C SER A 66 -6.56 -0.33 19.72
N LEU A 67 -5.56 -1.13 20.15
CA LEU A 67 -4.90 -2.10 19.28
C LEU A 67 -5.90 -3.08 18.65
N ASP A 68 -6.85 -3.58 19.42
CA ASP A 68 -7.83 -4.54 18.94
C ASP A 68 -8.78 -3.89 17.91
N ASP A 69 -9.20 -2.63 18.13
CA ASP A 69 -9.99 -1.88 17.15
C ASP A 69 -9.20 -1.60 15.87
N LEU A 70 -7.92 -1.27 15.98
CA LEU A 70 -7.05 -1.08 14.82
C LEU A 70 -6.95 -2.36 13.98
N VAL A 71 -6.70 -3.50 14.63
CA VAL A 71 -6.62 -4.81 13.97
C VAL A 71 -7.92 -5.17 13.27
N VAL A 72 -9.05 -4.99 13.93
CA VAL A 72 -10.38 -5.27 13.35
C VAL A 72 -10.72 -4.33 12.21
N SER A 73 -10.38 -3.05 12.34
CA SER A 73 -10.70 -2.03 11.34
C SER A 73 -9.84 -2.14 10.07
N LEU A 74 -8.56 -2.49 10.22
CA LEU A 74 -7.63 -2.71 9.10
C LEU A 74 -7.68 -4.17 8.61
N ASP A 75 -8.86 -4.67 8.28
CA ASP A 75 -9.14 -6.08 7.92
C ASP A 75 -8.67 -6.47 6.52
N THR A 76 -8.41 -5.51 5.63
CA THR A 76 -7.92 -5.75 4.27
C THR A 76 -6.46 -5.32 4.10
N LYS A 77 -5.78 -5.91 3.10
CA LYS A 77 -4.43 -5.51 2.71
C LYS A 77 -4.37 -4.02 2.36
N ASN A 78 -5.31 -3.53 1.58
CA ASN A 78 -5.32 -2.14 1.11
C ASN A 78 -5.46 -1.14 2.27
N LYS A 79 -6.34 -1.42 3.24
CA LYS A 79 -6.46 -0.60 4.46
C LYS A 79 -5.15 -0.58 5.26
N LYS A 80 -4.52 -1.75 5.49
CA LYS A 80 -3.22 -1.84 6.17
C LYS A 80 -2.14 -1.07 5.44
N MET A 81 -2.03 -1.28 4.13
CA MET A 81 -1.01 -0.63 3.31
C MET A 81 -1.17 0.90 3.32
N ALA A 82 -2.38 1.41 3.04
CA ALA A 82 -2.64 2.85 3.04
C ALA A 82 -2.34 3.47 4.40
N PHE A 83 -2.83 2.87 5.50
CA PHE A 83 -2.61 3.37 6.85
C PHE A 83 -1.11 3.44 7.19
N TRP A 84 -0.37 2.34 7.04
CA TRP A 84 1.02 2.28 7.47
C TRP A 84 1.98 3.06 6.58
N ILE A 85 1.73 3.15 5.27
CA ILE A 85 2.53 3.99 4.37
C ILE A 85 2.33 5.47 4.70
N ASN A 86 1.08 5.90 4.93
CA ASN A 86 0.80 7.28 5.30
C ASN A 86 1.44 7.65 6.65
N LEU A 87 1.35 6.77 7.66
CA LEU A 87 1.99 7.01 8.96
C LEU A 87 3.51 7.10 8.84
N TYR A 88 4.14 6.13 8.16
CA TYR A 88 5.58 6.11 7.95
C TYR A 88 6.06 7.41 7.30
N ASN A 89 5.44 7.77 6.17
CA ASN A 89 5.80 8.99 5.45
C ASN A 89 5.50 10.25 6.27
N GLY A 90 4.36 10.29 6.95
CA GLY A 90 3.96 11.41 7.79
C GLY A 90 4.93 11.66 8.94
N PHE A 91 5.29 10.61 9.67
CA PHE A 91 6.23 10.71 10.79
C PHE A 91 7.65 11.07 10.33
N ILE A 92 8.16 10.47 9.26
CA ILE A 92 9.49 10.83 8.72
C ILE A 92 9.53 12.31 8.33
N GLN A 93 8.56 12.78 7.56
CA GLN A 93 8.52 14.19 7.15
C GLN A 93 8.36 15.13 8.35
N TYR A 94 7.54 14.74 9.34
CA TYR A 94 7.34 15.50 10.57
C TYR A 94 8.63 15.61 11.40
N ASP A 95 9.35 14.51 11.62
CA ASP A 95 10.60 14.49 12.38
C ASP A 95 11.69 15.32 11.67
N LEU A 96 11.84 15.14 10.36
CA LEU A 96 12.87 15.84 9.60
C LEU A 96 12.62 17.33 9.44
N VAL A 97 11.36 17.77 9.44
CA VAL A 97 11.01 19.20 9.47
C VAL A 97 11.31 19.79 10.84
N LYS A 98 11.06 19.06 11.92
CA LYS A 98 11.34 19.51 13.29
C LYS A 98 12.83 19.53 13.63
N ASP A 99 13.52 18.46 13.29
CA ASP A 99 14.95 18.27 13.59
C ASP A 99 15.66 17.58 12.40
N PRO A 100 16.12 18.34 11.41
CA PRO A 100 16.87 17.80 10.28
C PRO A 100 18.16 17.06 10.71
N ASN A 101 18.77 17.45 11.82
CA ASN A 101 20.03 16.87 12.29
C ASN A 101 19.83 15.43 12.81
N SER A 102 18.60 15.06 13.18
CA SER A 102 18.28 13.69 13.58
C SER A 102 18.59 12.65 12.50
N PHE A 103 18.71 13.07 11.24
CA PHE A 103 19.05 12.21 10.10
C PHE A 103 20.56 11.92 9.97
N GLU A 104 21.42 12.58 10.74
CA GLU A 104 22.88 12.33 10.74
C GLU A 104 23.17 10.92 11.27
N ASP A 105 22.52 10.50 12.36
CA ASP A 105 22.56 9.13 12.85
C ASP A 105 21.35 8.34 12.31
N LYS A 106 21.53 7.74 11.12
CA LYS A 106 20.47 6.97 10.46
C LYS A 106 20.03 5.74 11.26
N ASP A 107 20.95 5.13 12.02
CA ASP A 107 20.62 3.95 12.82
C ASP A 107 19.67 4.33 13.97
N GLU A 108 19.98 5.39 14.69
CA GLU A 108 19.09 5.92 15.73
C GLU A 108 17.81 6.47 15.14
N PHE A 109 17.88 7.18 13.99
CA PHE A 109 16.70 7.72 13.34
C PHE A 109 15.67 6.63 12.98
N TYR A 110 16.11 5.52 12.38
CA TYR A 110 15.18 4.47 11.94
C TYR A 110 14.82 3.46 13.02
N LYS A 111 15.69 3.22 14.02
CA LYS A 111 15.47 2.23 15.08
C LYS A 111 14.87 2.82 16.36
N GLY A 112 15.03 4.13 16.59
CA GLY A 112 14.47 4.82 17.74
C GLY A 112 12.94 4.75 17.76
N GLN A 113 12.37 4.46 18.93
CA GLN A 113 10.93 4.43 19.16
C GLN A 113 10.40 5.85 19.36
N ARG A 114 10.19 6.59 18.28
CA ARG A 114 9.89 8.03 18.29
C ARG A 114 8.41 8.36 18.36
N HIS A 115 7.57 7.45 17.92
CA HIS A 115 6.12 7.67 17.81
C HIS A 115 5.36 6.54 18.47
N GLU A 116 4.19 6.86 19.01
CA GLU A 116 3.28 5.88 19.58
C GLU A 116 2.08 5.67 18.65
N VAL A 117 1.76 4.40 18.37
CA VAL A 117 0.60 4.01 17.56
C VAL A 117 -0.15 2.91 18.29
N ALA A 118 -1.40 3.15 18.60
CA ALA A 118 -2.25 2.19 19.34
C ALA A 118 -1.62 1.75 20.69
N GLY A 119 -1.07 2.70 21.47
CA GLY A 119 -0.40 2.45 22.72
C GLY A 119 0.96 1.75 22.62
N ILE A 120 1.52 1.62 21.40
CA ILE A 120 2.76 0.89 21.15
C ILE A 120 3.83 1.86 20.66
N PRO A 121 4.95 2.02 21.40
CA PRO A 121 6.10 2.77 20.90
C PRO A 121 6.69 2.09 19.65
N MET A 122 6.78 2.81 18.55
CA MET A 122 7.20 2.30 17.25
C MET A 122 8.38 3.06 16.67
N SER A 123 9.25 2.31 16.01
CA SER A 123 10.30 2.83 15.15
C SER A 123 9.89 2.73 13.66
N PHE A 124 10.59 3.45 12.78
CA PHE A 124 10.40 3.31 11.35
C PHE A 124 10.72 1.87 10.87
N ASP A 125 11.76 1.24 11.44
CA ASP A 125 12.09 -0.17 11.15
C ASP A 125 10.96 -1.13 11.60
N ASN A 126 10.20 -0.81 12.66
CA ASN A 126 9.01 -1.59 13.04
C ASN A 126 7.91 -1.48 11.96
N MET A 127 7.63 -0.28 11.48
CA MET A 127 6.59 -0.06 10.48
C MET A 127 6.97 -0.70 9.14
N GLU A 128 8.18 -0.44 8.63
CA GLU A 128 8.63 -0.96 7.34
C GLU A 128 8.92 -2.46 7.40
N HIS A 129 9.90 -2.88 8.20
CA HIS A 129 10.39 -4.26 8.16
C HIS A 129 9.53 -5.22 8.99
N GLY A 130 8.90 -4.73 10.07
CA GLY A 130 7.99 -5.48 10.91
C GLY A 130 6.63 -5.68 10.24
N ILE A 131 5.94 -4.58 10.02
CA ILE A 131 4.53 -4.59 9.61
C ILE A 131 4.38 -4.74 8.10
N LEU A 132 4.90 -3.79 7.33
CA LEU A 132 4.70 -3.78 5.87
C LEU A 132 5.42 -4.95 5.18
N ARG A 133 6.61 -5.33 5.64
CA ARG A 133 7.43 -6.41 5.08
C ARG A 133 7.33 -7.74 5.84
N ASN A 134 6.26 -7.96 6.60
CA ASN A 134 5.98 -9.25 7.24
C ASN A 134 7.17 -9.78 8.08
N SER A 135 7.71 -8.95 8.97
CA SER A 135 8.83 -9.27 9.88
C SER A 135 10.13 -9.66 9.18
N ARG A 136 10.48 -9.01 8.07
CA ARG A 136 11.74 -9.29 7.37
C ARG A 136 12.95 -8.67 8.08
N ILE A 137 14.07 -9.38 7.99
CA ILE A 137 15.36 -8.88 8.47
C ILE A 137 15.95 -7.92 7.42
N LYS A 138 16.26 -6.68 7.82
CA LYS A 138 16.76 -5.60 6.97
C LYS A 138 17.98 -6.03 6.14
N LEU A 139 18.98 -6.62 6.79
CA LEU A 139 20.26 -6.97 6.16
C LEU A 139 20.23 -8.26 5.32
N SER A 140 19.09 -8.95 5.22
CA SER A 140 18.98 -10.22 4.50
C SER A 140 18.52 -10.07 3.05
N LEU A 141 18.56 -8.87 2.48
CA LEU A 141 17.92 -8.55 1.19
C LEU A 141 16.44 -8.95 1.13
N GLY A 142 15.79 -9.12 2.30
CA GLY A 142 14.42 -9.57 2.44
C GLY A 142 14.22 -11.10 2.45
N TYR A 143 15.27 -11.92 2.36
CA TYR A 143 15.11 -13.38 2.33
C TYR A 143 14.78 -14.01 3.68
N LEU A 144 15.25 -13.44 4.79
CA LEU A 144 15.05 -14.01 6.12
C LEU A 144 13.96 -13.28 6.90
N LYS A 145 13.15 -14.03 7.64
CA LYS A 145 12.19 -13.51 8.61
C LYS A 145 12.78 -13.51 10.02
N ARG A 146 12.34 -12.58 10.86
CA ARG A 146 12.61 -12.63 12.30
C ARG A 146 11.86 -13.80 12.92
N TRP A 147 12.53 -14.53 13.79
CA TRP A 147 11.94 -15.71 14.45
C TRP A 147 11.15 -15.30 15.70
N PHE A 148 11.67 -14.33 16.43
CA PHE A 148 11.02 -13.80 17.64
C PHE A 148 10.38 -12.46 17.28
N VAL A 149 9.07 -12.43 17.29
CA VAL A 149 8.24 -11.30 16.88
C VAL A 149 7.21 -11.05 17.97
N SER A 150 7.03 -9.80 18.38
CA SER A 150 6.02 -9.40 19.35
C SER A 150 4.60 -9.75 18.89
N ASP A 151 3.68 -9.92 19.85
CA ASP A 151 2.30 -10.30 19.51
C ASP A 151 1.56 -9.18 18.78
N TRP A 152 1.83 -7.93 19.14
CA TRP A 152 1.27 -6.78 18.41
C TRP A 152 1.73 -6.76 16.94
N GLU A 153 3.02 -7.05 16.66
CA GLU A 153 3.53 -7.08 15.28
C GLU A 153 2.89 -8.21 14.47
N LYS A 154 2.68 -9.39 15.07
CA LYS A 154 1.97 -10.50 14.42
C LYS A 154 0.53 -10.14 14.05
N LYS A 155 -0.17 -9.37 14.91
CA LYS A 155 -1.54 -8.91 14.66
C LYS A 155 -1.62 -7.87 13.55
N LEU A 156 -0.66 -6.93 13.50
CA LEU A 156 -0.69 -5.77 12.60
C LEU A 156 -0.05 -6.03 11.22
N ARG A 157 0.92 -6.95 11.14
CA ARG A 157 1.70 -7.14 9.92
C ARG A 157 0.87 -7.64 8.73
N ASN A 158 1.32 -7.32 7.54
CA ASN A 158 0.82 -7.93 6.33
C ASN A 158 1.16 -9.42 6.28
N THR A 159 0.32 -10.23 5.65
CA THR A 159 0.59 -11.65 5.40
C THR A 159 1.54 -11.83 4.22
N ASP A 160 1.40 -10.98 3.21
CA ASP A 160 2.17 -11.00 1.97
C ASP A 160 2.97 -9.72 1.80
N ILE A 161 4.14 -9.85 1.20
CA ILE A 161 4.97 -8.70 0.85
C ILE A 161 4.52 -8.16 -0.51
N ASP A 162 4.37 -6.85 -0.57
CA ASP A 162 4.12 -6.13 -1.80
C ASP A 162 5.33 -5.24 -2.13
N GLY A 163 6.11 -5.63 -3.13
CA GLY A 163 7.32 -4.89 -3.50
C GLY A 163 7.07 -3.43 -3.92
N ARG A 164 5.82 -3.06 -4.22
CA ARG A 164 5.45 -1.68 -4.56
C ARG A 164 5.69 -0.71 -3.42
N ILE A 165 5.70 -1.17 -2.16
CA ILE A 165 5.95 -0.31 -0.98
C ILE A 165 7.27 0.45 -1.09
N HIS A 166 8.31 -0.17 -1.67
CA HIS A 166 9.64 0.45 -1.78
C HIS A 166 9.64 1.69 -2.68
N PHE A 167 8.60 1.90 -3.47
CA PHE A 167 8.37 3.07 -4.30
C PHE A 167 7.29 4.01 -3.76
N ALA A 168 6.74 3.71 -2.57
CA ALA A 168 5.75 4.51 -1.86
C ALA A 168 6.28 5.04 -0.51
N LEU A 169 7.29 4.39 0.06
CA LEU A 169 7.94 4.83 1.30
C LEU A 169 9.04 5.86 1.00
N ASN A 170 8.95 7.02 1.65
CA ASN A 170 9.96 8.07 1.58
C ASN A 170 10.81 8.07 2.85
N CYS A 171 12.06 7.67 2.73
CA CYS A 171 12.99 7.55 3.85
C CYS A 171 13.70 8.88 4.23
N GLY A 172 13.34 9.99 3.62
CA GLY A 172 13.94 11.30 3.90
C GLY A 172 15.16 11.66 3.04
N ALA A 173 15.62 10.77 2.17
CA ALA A 173 16.72 11.01 1.25
C ALA A 173 16.24 11.56 -0.10
N LYS A 174 17.12 12.25 -0.82
CA LYS A 174 16.82 12.88 -2.12
C LYS A 174 16.44 11.87 -3.20
N SER A 175 17.02 10.66 -3.18
CA SER A 175 16.66 9.59 -4.11
C SER A 175 15.41 8.80 -3.70
N CYS A 176 14.77 9.13 -2.57
CA CYS A 176 13.51 8.51 -2.18
C CYS A 176 12.37 8.88 -3.16
N PRO A 177 11.39 7.97 -3.31
CA PRO A 177 10.17 8.29 -4.03
C PRO A 177 9.47 9.53 -3.43
N PRO A 178 8.81 10.35 -4.26
CA PRO A 178 7.98 11.44 -3.74
C PRO A 178 6.86 10.93 -2.83
N VAL A 179 6.57 11.68 -1.78
CA VAL A 179 5.52 11.35 -0.81
C VAL A 179 4.14 11.50 -1.45
N ALA A 180 3.36 10.43 -1.48
CA ALA A 180 1.96 10.44 -1.87
C ALA A 180 1.06 10.11 -0.67
N ILE A 181 -0.19 10.60 -0.69
CA ILE A 181 -1.20 10.33 0.33
C ILE A 181 -2.14 9.27 -0.21
N PHE A 182 -2.18 8.09 0.42
CA PHE A 182 -2.95 6.95 -0.05
C PHE A 182 -4.29 6.82 0.66
N ASN A 183 -5.34 6.54 -0.12
CA ASN A 183 -6.64 6.09 0.37
C ASN A 183 -6.73 4.56 0.24
N ASP A 184 -7.50 3.89 1.09
CA ASP A 184 -7.77 2.46 0.97
C ASP A 184 -8.72 2.14 -0.20
N ILE A 185 -9.56 3.11 -0.58
CA ILE A 185 -10.40 3.03 -1.79
C ILE A 185 -9.53 3.34 -3.01
N GLY A 186 -9.46 2.41 -3.95
CA GLY A 186 -8.63 2.55 -5.15
C GLY A 186 -7.12 2.51 -4.84
N PHE A 187 -6.71 1.85 -3.76
CA PHE A 187 -5.30 1.79 -3.32
C PHE A 187 -4.38 1.20 -4.37
N ASP A 188 -4.83 0.13 -5.05
CA ASP A 188 -3.99 -0.57 -6.04
C ASP A 188 -3.67 0.32 -7.24
N GLU A 189 -4.63 1.09 -7.72
CA GLU A 189 -4.45 2.07 -8.80
C GLU A 189 -3.52 3.22 -8.37
N GLN A 190 -3.70 3.69 -7.14
CA GLN A 190 -2.89 4.78 -6.57
C GLN A 190 -1.42 4.36 -6.45
N ILE A 191 -1.14 3.19 -5.86
CA ILE A 191 0.25 2.74 -5.68
C ILE A 191 0.89 2.37 -7.02
N ASP A 192 0.15 1.78 -7.96
CA ASP A 192 0.66 1.48 -9.31
C ASP A 192 1.01 2.76 -10.07
N ALA A 193 0.24 3.85 -9.92
CA ALA A 193 0.54 5.15 -10.52
C ALA A 193 1.85 5.74 -9.97
N VAL A 194 2.06 5.67 -8.63
CA VAL A 194 3.29 6.15 -7.99
C VAL A 194 4.50 5.33 -8.45
N VAL A 195 4.38 4.00 -8.44
CA VAL A 195 5.44 3.10 -8.91
C VAL A 195 5.80 3.38 -10.37
N THR A 196 4.80 3.48 -11.23
CA THR A 196 5.00 3.77 -12.67
C THR A 196 5.77 5.06 -12.87
N ARG A 197 5.37 6.13 -12.17
CA ARG A 197 6.03 7.44 -12.26
C ARG A 197 7.49 7.36 -11.81
N TYR A 198 7.75 6.72 -10.65
CA TYR A 198 9.10 6.55 -10.15
C TYR A 198 9.97 5.76 -11.11
N LEU A 199 9.48 4.60 -11.57
CA LEU A 199 10.23 3.74 -12.47
C LEU A 199 10.52 4.40 -13.82
N LYS A 200 9.59 5.15 -14.39
CA LYS A 200 9.82 5.92 -15.62
C LYS A 200 10.91 6.99 -15.47
N THR A 201 11.08 7.53 -14.26
CA THR A 201 12.11 8.53 -13.98
C THR A 201 13.48 7.90 -13.75
N TYR A 202 13.52 6.73 -13.09
CA TYR A 202 14.76 6.12 -12.60
C TYR A 202 15.11 4.79 -13.30
N THR A 203 14.52 4.49 -14.45
CA THR A 203 14.88 3.32 -15.25
C THR A 203 15.22 3.74 -16.66
N THR A 204 16.38 3.31 -17.14
CA THR A 204 16.82 3.50 -18.53
C THR A 204 17.16 2.16 -19.14
N VAL A 205 16.87 2.01 -20.44
CA VAL A 205 17.19 0.82 -21.22
C VAL A 205 18.13 1.22 -22.35
N ASN A 206 19.31 0.63 -22.37
CA ASN A 206 20.32 0.87 -23.40
C ASN A 206 20.81 -0.48 -23.99
N GLY A 207 20.28 -0.85 -25.11
CA GLY A 207 20.49 -2.19 -25.69
C GLY A 207 19.91 -3.28 -24.78
N ASP A 208 20.76 -4.14 -24.24
CA ASP A 208 20.42 -5.20 -23.31
C ASP A 208 20.69 -4.85 -21.83
N ILE A 209 21.12 -3.62 -21.56
CA ILE A 209 21.40 -3.14 -20.20
C ILE A 209 20.20 -2.30 -19.71
N VAL A 210 19.71 -2.64 -18.53
CA VAL A 210 18.67 -1.90 -17.79
C VAL A 210 19.32 -1.32 -16.55
N SER A 211 19.46 0.01 -16.47
CA SER A 211 19.89 0.73 -15.26
C SER A 211 18.67 1.19 -14.49
N THR A 212 18.63 0.92 -13.18
CA THR A 212 17.46 1.22 -12.35
C THR A 212 17.83 1.44 -10.88
N SER A 213 16.83 1.78 -10.06
CA SER A 213 17.00 2.09 -8.64
C SER A 213 17.63 0.95 -7.84
N PRO A 214 18.58 1.25 -6.92
CA PRO A 214 19.19 0.28 -6.00
C PRO A 214 18.20 -0.32 -5.00
N LEU A 215 16.99 0.22 -4.85
CA LEU A 215 15.92 -0.37 -4.03
C LEU A 215 15.65 -1.83 -4.45
N PHE A 216 15.72 -2.15 -5.72
CA PHE A 216 15.60 -3.52 -6.22
C PHE A 216 16.72 -4.45 -5.72
N SER A 217 17.91 -3.92 -5.51
CA SER A 217 19.03 -4.68 -4.98
C SER A 217 18.87 -4.93 -3.48
N TRP A 218 18.52 -3.89 -2.73
CA TRP A 218 18.41 -3.94 -1.27
C TRP A 218 17.25 -4.81 -0.80
N PHE A 219 16.14 -4.79 -1.53
CA PHE A 219 14.90 -5.53 -1.22
C PHE A 219 14.63 -6.65 -2.20
N ARG A 220 15.67 -7.28 -2.72
CA ARG A 220 15.60 -8.23 -3.84
C ARG A 220 14.58 -9.35 -3.65
N ALA A 221 14.45 -9.89 -2.45
CA ALA A 221 13.50 -10.98 -2.17
C ALA A 221 12.05 -10.53 -2.28
N ASP A 222 11.77 -9.25 -1.98
CA ASP A 222 10.42 -8.69 -2.02
C ASP A 222 9.88 -8.57 -3.46
N PHE A 223 10.80 -8.63 -4.42
CA PHE A 223 10.49 -8.67 -5.87
C PHE A 223 10.57 -10.10 -6.47
N GLY A 224 10.81 -11.13 -5.65
CA GLY A 224 10.96 -12.51 -6.14
C GLY A 224 12.36 -12.83 -6.70
N GLY A 225 13.40 -12.13 -6.23
CA GLY A 225 14.79 -12.33 -6.65
C GLY A 225 15.14 -11.63 -7.97
N LYS A 226 16.31 -11.91 -8.53
CA LYS A 226 16.81 -11.27 -9.76
C LYS A 226 15.83 -11.37 -10.95
N LYS A 227 15.22 -12.55 -11.15
CA LYS A 227 14.24 -12.75 -12.22
C LYS A 227 12.95 -11.99 -11.97
N GLY A 228 12.55 -11.85 -10.71
CA GLY A 228 11.38 -11.10 -10.30
C GLY A 228 11.52 -9.60 -10.52
N VAL A 229 12.73 -9.03 -10.33
CA VAL A 229 13.00 -7.62 -10.64
C VAL A 229 12.69 -7.30 -12.10
N LEU A 230 13.22 -8.09 -13.04
CA LEU A 230 12.94 -7.87 -14.46
C LEU A 230 11.46 -8.04 -14.80
N LYS A 231 10.80 -9.06 -14.22
CA LYS A 231 9.35 -9.25 -14.38
C LYS A 231 8.55 -8.06 -13.85
N PHE A 232 8.98 -7.47 -12.73
CA PHE A 232 8.36 -6.28 -12.15
C PHE A 232 8.51 -5.06 -13.09
N LEU A 233 9.72 -4.81 -13.61
CA LEU A 233 9.98 -3.72 -14.56
C LEU A 233 9.16 -3.87 -15.85
N LYS A 234 9.02 -5.08 -16.38
CA LYS A 234 8.16 -5.37 -17.54
C LYS A 234 6.68 -5.12 -17.24
N ARG A 235 6.20 -5.53 -16.04
CA ARG A 235 4.81 -5.27 -15.59
C ARG A 235 4.46 -3.78 -15.63
N PHE A 236 5.40 -2.91 -15.26
CA PHE A 236 5.23 -1.45 -15.27
C PHE A 236 5.64 -0.80 -16.59
N GLU A 237 5.86 -1.59 -17.63
CA GLU A 237 6.13 -1.14 -19.00
C GLU A 237 7.35 -0.19 -19.14
N VAL A 238 8.32 -0.29 -18.21
CA VAL A 238 9.58 0.47 -18.26
C VAL A 238 10.70 -0.30 -18.94
N VAL A 239 10.50 -1.61 -19.12
CA VAL A 239 11.36 -2.48 -19.92
C VAL A 239 10.49 -3.21 -20.94
N PRO A 240 10.86 -3.25 -22.24
CA PRO A 240 10.08 -3.94 -23.25
C PRO A 240 9.88 -5.43 -22.94
N ASP A 241 8.67 -5.92 -23.15
CA ASP A 241 8.37 -7.36 -23.05
C ASP A 241 8.68 -8.05 -24.38
N ASN A 242 9.92 -8.44 -24.54
CA ASN A 242 10.46 -9.12 -25.72
C ASN A 242 11.41 -10.25 -25.31
N ASP A 243 11.97 -10.95 -26.28
CA ASP A 243 12.86 -12.11 -26.05
C ASP A 243 14.32 -11.72 -25.70
N LEU A 244 14.64 -10.43 -25.58
CA LEU A 244 15.98 -9.99 -25.21
C LEU A 244 16.32 -10.39 -23.77
N LYS A 245 17.55 -10.83 -23.58
CA LYS A 245 18.11 -11.13 -22.25
C LYS A 245 18.69 -9.86 -21.66
N TYR A 246 17.92 -9.19 -20.83
CA TYR A 246 18.36 -7.99 -20.15
C TYR A 246 19.30 -8.30 -18.98
N SER A 247 20.36 -7.49 -18.86
CA SER A 247 21.19 -7.36 -17.65
C SER A 247 20.70 -6.17 -16.85
N VAL A 248 20.50 -6.35 -15.53
CA VAL A 248 20.03 -5.27 -14.65
C VAL A 248 21.18 -4.75 -13.83
N GLU A 249 21.45 -3.45 -13.94
CA GLU A 249 22.42 -2.68 -13.16
C GLU A 249 21.67 -1.71 -12.23
N PHE A 250 22.33 -1.32 -11.12
CA PHE A 250 21.73 -0.46 -10.13
C PHE A 250 22.50 0.84 -10.01
N ASP A 251 21.75 1.95 -10.07
CA ASP A 251 22.30 3.30 -9.95
C ASP A 251 22.79 3.60 -8.54
N SER A 252 23.48 4.72 -8.39
CA SER A 252 23.83 5.29 -7.07
C SER A 252 22.59 5.84 -6.37
N TYR A 253 22.65 5.96 -5.04
CA TYR A 253 21.58 6.52 -4.23
C TYR A 253 22.08 7.75 -3.48
N ASP A 254 21.41 8.88 -3.69
CA ASP A 254 21.71 10.14 -3.02
C ASP A 254 21.01 10.20 -1.67
N TRP A 255 21.77 10.03 -0.60
CA TRP A 255 21.33 10.06 0.80
C TRP A 255 21.25 11.46 1.40
N THR A 256 21.49 12.52 0.61
CA THR A 256 21.29 13.90 1.08
C THR A 256 19.84 14.05 1.55
N ILE A 257 19.66 14.66 2.72
CA ILE A 257 18.32 14.89 3.28
C ILE A 257 17.46 15.71 2.31
N SER A 258 16.23 15.32 2.13
CA SER A 258 15.27 16.02 1.29
C SER A 258 13.86 15.87 1.86
N THR A 259 13.29 16.98 2.29
CA THR A 259 11.92 17.08 2.81
C THR A 259 11.01 17.80 1.82
N GLY A 260 9.71 17.64 1.98
CA GLY A 260 8.72 18.38 1.18
C GLY A 260 8.58 17.93 -0.27
N ASN A 261 9.17 16.80 -0.66
CA ASN A 261 9.00 16.21 -1.99
C ASN A 261 7.68 15.44 -2.06
N TYR A 262 6.57 16.15 -2.26
CA TYR A 262 5.23 15.57 -2.36
C TYR A 262 4.79 15.42 -3.82
N SER A 263 4.07 14.34 -4.11
CA SER A 263 3.39 14.15 -5.39
C SER A 263 1.87 14.13 -5.23
N THR A 264 1.17 14.44 -6.31
CA THR A 264 -0.27 14.14 -6.45
C THR A 264 -0.43 12.72 -7.00
N LEU A 265 -1.50 12.05 -6.58
CA LEU A 265 -1.94 10.77 -7.16
C LEU A 265 -2.64 10.97 -8.48
#